data_7d9321924fe04edd48571ca18f10bc20
#
_entry.id   7d9321924fe04edd48571ca18f10bc20
#
_cell.length_a   1.000
_cell.length_b   1.000
_cell.length_c   1.000
_cell.angle_alpha   90.00
_cell.angle_beta   90.00
_cell.angle_gamma   90.00
#
_symmetry.space_group_name_H-M   'P 1'
#
loop_
_entity.id
_entity.type
_entity.pdbx_description
1 polymer ?
#
loop_
_entity_poly.entity_id
_entity_poly.type
_entity_poly.pdbx_seq_one_letter_code
_entity_poly.pdbx_strand_id
1 'polypeptide(L)'
;LNNRYVDLIDQTFYFPQEGFDIDANGYLEFNGVPLKYLIEKYGTPFKVFYLPKIGEQIKKAKNLFTRAIKASGYTGRYYYSYCTKSNHFSHVLEEVLQHDVQLETSSAFDLDLIQRLAARNLVNPDNYIICNGFKPENYKRKIVELINTSFDNLIPVCDNVEELNYYANNFTKKCKIGLRVATEEEPNFEFYTSRLGIRNSEVIPLYKEKIADNPLFELKMLHFFVDTGIKDTLYYWGELKKALKVYCSLRKLCPTLNAINIGGGLPIRNSLGFEFDYKYMIREIVNNVQSACASEQVEMPDIFTEFGKYTVGESGANVFETLAQKQQNDAEKWYMIDNSLMTTLPDTWGIGERFILLPINKWKNEYQ
;
A
#
# COMPACT_ATOMS: atom_id res chain seq x y z
N LEU A 1 11.50 24.57 35.90
CA LEU A 1 11.08 23.94 34.64
C LEU A 1 12.07 24.36 33.56
N ASN A 2 12.72 23.41 32.93
CA ASN A 2 13.55 23.73 31.76
C ASN A 2 12.61 24.08 30.59
N ASN A 3 12.81 25.26 30.01
CA ASN A 3 12.00 25.78 28.91
C ASN A 3 12.66 25.45 27.55
N ARG A 4 13.31 24.28 27.43
CA ARG A 4 13.92 23.88 26.17
C ARG A 4 12.87 23.24 25.27
N TYR A 5 13.08 23.34 23.97
CA TYR A 5 12.16 22.80 22.96
C TYR A 5 11.94 21.29 23.12
N VAL A 6 13.02 20.53 23.43
CA VAL A 6 12.90 19.09 23.71
C VAL A 6 12.00 18.81 24.90
N ASP A 7 12.05 19.61 25.95
CA ASP A 7 11.23 19.41 27.17
C ASP A 7 9.74 19.68 26.87
N LEU A 8 9.44 20.60 25.93
CA LEU A 8 8.09 20.88 25.47
C LEU A 8 7.49 19.70 24.70
N ILE A 9 8.27 19.10 23.80
CA ILE A 9 7.84 17.91 23.04
C ILE A 9 7.62 16.74 23.99
N ASP A 10 8.52 16.52 24.97
CA ASP A 10 8.48 15.39 25.88
C ASP A 10 7.29 15.44 26.86
N GLN A 11 6.72 16.62 27.10
CA GLN A 11 5.48 16.77 27.87
C GLN A 11 4.23 16.24 27.15
N THR A 12 4.25 16.19 25.83
CA THR A 12 3.09 15.82 25.02
C THR A 12 3.28 14.47 24.34
N PHE A 13 4.48 14.18 23.92
CA PHE A 13 4.84 12.97 23.17
C PHE A 13 6.15 12.43 23.71
N TYR A 14 6.24 11.13 23.95
CA TYR A 14 7.52 10.51 24.27
C TYR A 14 8.55 10.83 23.18
N PHE A 15 9.71 11.36 23.58
CA PHE A 15 10.83 11.63 22.70
C PHE A 15 12.14 11.26 23.44
N PRO A 16 13.05 10.47 22.87
CA PRO A 16 13.08 9.96 21.49
C PRO A 16 11.99 8.95 21.15
N GLN A 17 11.71 8.82 19.86
CA GLN A 17 10.76 7.85 19.32
C GLN A 17 11.43 6.98 18.26
N GLU A 18 10.83 5.85 17.91
CA GLU A 18 11.31 5.03 16.81
C GLU A 18 11.51 5.87 15.55
N GLY A 19 12.74 5.89 15.03
CA GLY A 19 13.12 6.66 13.85
C GLY A 19 13.53 8.11 14.09
N PHE A 20 13.37 8.66 15.31
CA PHE A 20 13.74 10.03 15.63
C PHE A 20 14.46 10.09 16.97
N ASP A 21 15.66 10.68 16.98
CA ASP A 21 16.43 10.94 18.19
C ASP A 21 17.17 12.29 18.08
N ILE A 22 17.79 12.74 19.16
CA ILE A 22 18.57 13.96 19.21
C ILE A 22 19.98 13.64 19.67
N ASP A 23 20.97 14.04 18.89
CA ASP A 23 22.38 13.87 19.23
C ASP A 23 22.79 14.72 20.46
N ALA A 24 24.02 14.47 20.96
CA ALA A 24 24.58 15.21 22.09
C ALA A 24 24.64 16.73 21.88
N ASN A 25 24.63 17.20 20.65
CA ASN A 25 24.72 18.62 20.27
C ASN A 25 23.33 19.27 20.05
N GLY A 26 22.22 18.49 20.14
CA GLY A 26 20.88 18.99 19.92
C GLY A 26 20.48 19.06 18.45
N TYR A 27 20.97 18.13 17.63
CA TYR A 27 20.56 17.95 16.25
C TYR A 27 19.75 16.65 16.08
N LEU A 28 18.72 16.72 15.24
CA LEU A 28 17.84 15.58 14.93
C LEU A 28 18.60 14.50 14.15
N GLU A 29 18.42 13.26 14.60
CA GLU A 29 18.79 12.06 13.87
C GLU A 29 17.54 11.39 13.29
N PHE A 30 17.64 10.90 12.07
CA PHE A 30 16.58 10.14 11.40
C PHE A 30 17.05 8.70 11.17
N ASN A 31 16.41 7.76 11.86
CA ASN A 31 16.79 6.34 11.87
C ASN A 31 18.29 6.13 12.21
N GLY A 32 18.82 6.87 13.19
CA GLY A 32 20.21 6.85 13.59
C GLY A 32 21.18 7.54 12.62
N VAL A 33 20.66 8.25 11.60
CA VAL A 33 21.49 9.02 10.67
C VAL A 33 21.50 10.48 11.10
N PRO A 34 22.69 11.07 11.43
CA PRO A 34 22.81 12.47 11.79
C PRO A 34 22.48 13.38 10.61
N LEU A 35 21.35 14.09 10.65
CA LEU A 35 20.90 14.94 9.54
C LEU A 35 21.84 16.14 9.34
N LYS A 36 22.47 16.64 10.40
CA LYS A 36 23.50 17.68 10.31
C LYS A 36 24.64 17.30 9.35
N TYR A 37 25.14 16.08 9.46
CA TYR A 37 26.20 15.59 8.58
C TYR A 37 25.78 15.59 7.10
N LEU A 38 24.53 15.18 6.81
CA LEU A 38 24.01 15.19 5.44
C LEU A 38 23.84 16.62 4.91
N ILE A 39 23.39 17.56 5.74
CA ILE A 39 23.24 18.97 5.38
C ILE A 39 24.61 19.59 5.06
N GLU A 40 25.60 19.36 5.91
CA GLU A 40 26.98 19.88 5.69
C GLU A 40 27.60 19.34 4.40
N LYS A 41 27.26 18.08 4.04
CA LYS A 41 27.82 17.43 2.86
C LYS A 41 27.09 17.79 1.55
N TYR A 42 25.77 17.92 1.57
CA TYR A 42 24.96 18.02 0.36
C TYR A 42 24.20 19.37 0.23
N GLY A 43 24.16 20.18 1.27
CA GLY A 43 23.28 21.37 1.33
C GLY A 43 21.82 20.98 1.50
N THR A 44 20.94 21.96 1.36
CA THR A 44 19.48 21.82 1.34
C THR A 44 18.91 22.40 0.04
N PRO A 45 17.74 22.03 -0.43
CA PRO A 45 16.88 20.96 0.06
C PRO A 45 17.28 19.58 -0.51
N PHE A 46 16.95 18.49 0.21
CA PHE A 46 17.12 17.13 -0.31
C PHE A 46 16.08 16.16 0.25
N LYS A 47 15.96 15.00 -0.42
CA LYS A 47 15.22 13.83 0.09
C LYS A 47 16.21 12.78 0.56
N VAL A 48 15.95 12.20 1.73
CA VAL A 48 16.69 11.05 2.25
C VAL A 48 15.78 9.85 2.33
N PHE A 49 16.31 8.66 1.98
CA PHE A 49 15.63 7.38 2.15
C PHE A 49 16.50 6.46 3.01
N TYR A 50 15.95 6.02 4.12
CA TYR A 50 16.56 5.00 4.97
C TYR A 50 16.00 3.63 4.54
N LEU A 51 16.69 3.00 3.60
CA LEU A 51 16.22 1.77 2.96
C LEU A 51 15.94 0.62 3.93
N PRO A 52 16.74 0.37 5.01
CA PRO A 52 16.45 -0.71 5.94
C PRO A 52 15.04 -0.65 6.55
N LYS A 53 14.44 0.54 6.70
CA LYS A 53 13.06 0.70 7.22
C LYS A 53 12.03 0.00 6.34
N ILE A 54 12.26 -0.06 5.03
CA ILE A 54 11.40 -0.76 4.07
C ILE A 54 11.33 -2.25 4.43
N GLY A 55 12.50 -2.88 4.61
CA GLY A 55 12.59 -4.28 5.00
C GLY A 55 11.98 -4.57 6.38
N GLU A 56 12.15 -3.64 7.34
CA GLU A 56 11.55 -3.74 8.67
C GLU A 56 10.02 -3.76 8.58
N GLN A 57 9.42 -2.84 7.81
CA GLN A 57 7.97 -2.76 7.63
C GLN A 57 7.40 -4.01 6.95
N ILE A 58 8.06 -4.50 5.89
CA ILE A 58 7.67 -5.75 5.22
C ILE A 58 7.70 -6.92 6.20
N LYS A 59 8.81 -7.10 6.93
CA LYS A 59 8.96 -8.17 7.92
C LYS A 59 7.92 -8.07 9.03
N LYS A 60 7.65 -6.85 9.53
CA LYS A 60 6.64 -6.60 10.57
C LYS A 60 5.25 -7.08 10.11
N ALA A 61 4.77 -6.67 8.95
CA ALA A 61 3.48 -7.09 8.45
C ALA A 61 3.42 -8.60 8.16
N LYS A 62 4.43 -9.16 7.48
CA LYS A 62 4.51 -10.62 7.22
C LYS A 62 4.46 -11.43 8.50
N ASN A 63 5.19 -11.01 9.54
CA ASN A 63 5.19 -11.68 10.85
C ASN A 63 3.83 -11.60 11.54
N LEU A 64 3.13 -10.47 11.45
CA LEU A 64 1.81 -10.31 12.06
C LEU A 64 0.77 -11.21 11.38
N PHE A 65 0.73 -11.26 10.05
CA PHE A 65 -0.14 -12.17 9.30
C PHE A 65 0.21 -13.63 9.58
N THR A 66 1.48 -14.00 9.55
CA THR A 66 1.93 -15.38 9.86
C THR A 66 1.49 -15.83 11.25
N ARG A 67 1.63 -14.95 12.26
CA ARG A 67 1.19 -15.25 13.63
C ARG A 67 -0.33 -15.36 13.73
N ALA A 68 -1.08 -14.49 13.06
CA ALA A 68 -2.55 -14.56 13.07
C ALA A 68 -3.06 -15.86 12.40
N ILE A 69 -2.51 -16.20 11.23
CA ILE A 69 -2.81 -17.43 10.49
C ILE A 69 -2.51 -18.67 11.35
N LYS A 70 -1.32 -18.72 11.96
CA LYS A 70 -0.94 -19.85 12.82
C LYS A 70 -1.84 -19.97 14.06
N ALA A 71 -2.17 -18.85 14.70
CA ALA A 71 -2.98 -18.84 15.92
C ALA A 71 -4.43 -19.25 15.67
N SER A 72 -5.00 -18.94 14.52
CA SER A 72 -6.37 -19.30 14.15
C SER A 72 -6.50 -20.68 13.51
N GLY A 73 -5.40 -21.33 13.12
CA GLY A 73 -5.44 -22.55 12.31
C GLY A 73 -5.92 -22.33 10.89
N TYR A 74 -5.74 -21.12 10.35
CA TYR A 74 -6.08 -20.78 8.97
C TYR A 74 -5.25 -21.60 7.97
N THR A 75 -5.88 -22.15 6.95
CA THR A 75 -5.22 -23.09 6.01
C THR A 75 -4.68 -22.42 4.74
N GLY A 76 -5.16 -21.23 4.39
CA GLY A 76 -4.64 -20.46 3.25
C GLY A 76 -3.29 -19.79 3.56
N ARG A 77 -2.61 -19.37 2.51
CA ARG A 77 -1.30 -18.68 2.59
C ARG A 77 -1.49 -17.16 2.64
N TYR A 78 -0.44 -16.46 3.04
CA TYR A 78 -0.38 -15.01 2.97
C TYR A 78 0.66 -14.54 1.95
N TYR A 79 0.26 -13.60 1.10
CA TYR A 79 1.10 -12.97 0.10
C TYR A 79 1.12 -11.46 0.30
N TYR A 80 2.31 -10.93 0.54
CA TYR A 80 2.56 -9.50 0.64
C TYR A 80 2.89 -8.95 -0.73
N SER A 81 2.11 -8.00 -1.25
CA SER A 81 2.41 -7.31 -2.50
C SER A 81 2.83 -5.87 -2.24
N TYR A 82 3.91 -5.45 -2.88
CA TYR A 82 4.33 -4.06 -2.88
C TYR A 82 3.74 -3.30 -4.06
N CYS A 83 3.14 -2.12 -3.80
CA CYS A 83 2.57 -1.26 -4.84
C CYS A 83 3.64 -0.35 -5.43
N THR A 84 4.04 -0.59 -6.67
CA THR A 84 5.09 0.15 -7.36
C THR A 84 4.80 1.64 -7.48
N LYS A 85 3.52 2.02 -7.60
CA LYS A 85 3.07 3.43 -7.65
C LYS A 85 3.44 4.27 -6.43
N SER A 86 3.68 3.64 -5.28
CA SER A 86 4.02 4.36 -4.05
C SER A 86 5.44 4.92 -4.06
N ASN A 87 6.38 4.18 -4.62
CA ASN A 87 7.73 4.63 -4.95
C ASN A 87 8.39 3.62 -5.89
N HIS A 88 8.75 4.05 -7.09
CA HIS A 88 9.33 3.20 -8.14
C HIS A 88 10.80 3.49 -8.43
N PHE A 89 11.51 4.21 -7.55
CA PHE A 89 12.96 4.37 -7.69
C PHE A 89 13.66 3.02 -7.61
N SER A 90 14.71 2.82 -8.43
CA SER A 90 15.40 1.54 -8.54
C SER A 90 15.91 1.02 -7.20
N HIS A 91 16.53 1.88 -6.40
CA HIS A 91 17.05 1.52 -5.08
C HIS A 91 15.95 1.09 -4.10
N VAL A 92 14.73 1.64 -4.21
CA VAL A 92 13.57 1.23 -3.41
C VAL A 92 13.05 -0.13 -3.86
N LEU A 93 12.89 -0.34 -5.17
CA LEU A 93 12.43 -1.61 -5.73
C LEU A 93 13.44 -2.74 -5.46
N GLU A 94 14.72 -2.45 -5.59
CA GLU A 94 15.79 -3.42 -5.29
C GLU A 94 15.78 -3.83 -3.81
N GLU A 95 15.57 -2.88 -2.87
CA GLU A 95 15.41 -3.19 -1.45
C GLU A 95 14.15 -4.04 -1.20
N VAL A 96 13.02 -3.65 -1.76
CA VAL A 96 11.75 -4.37 -1.62
C VAL A 96 11.88 -5.83 -2.07
N LEU A 97 12.50 -6.06 -3.23
CA LEU A 97 12.64 -7.39 -3.83
C LEU A 97 13.53 -8.36 -3.05
N GLN A 98 14.36 -7.87 -2.11
CA GLN A 98 15.14 -8.72 -1.20
C GLN A 98 14.27 -9.44 -0.15
N HIS A 99 12.99 -9.10 -0.02
CA HIS A 99 12.15 -9.56 1.08
C HIS A 99 11.06 -10.56 0.68
N ASP A 100 11.22 -11.26 -0.45
CA ASP A 100 10.24 -12.24 -0.94
C ASP A 100 8.82 -11.65 -0.93
N VAL A 101 8.57 -10.68 -1.79
CA VAL A 101 7.31 -9.98 -1.96
C VAL A 101 6.76 -10.17 -3.37
N GLN A 102 5.44 -10.08 -3.49
CA GLN A 102 4.76 -9.95 -4.75
C GLN A 102 4.77 -8.49 -5.19
N LEU A 103 4.43 -8.19 -6.44
CA LEU A 103 4.34 -6.82 -6.95
C LEU A 103 2.92 -6.48 -7.38
N GLU A 104 2.50 -5.25 -7.12
CA GLU A 104 1.28 -4.67 -7.67
C GLU A 104 1.66 -3.48 -8.57
N THR A 105 1.02 -3.43 -9.74
CA THR A 105 1.25 -2.43 -10.78
C THR A 105 -0.07 -1.79 -11.17
N SER A 106 0.00 -0.55 -11.67
CA SER A 106 -1.18 0.20 -12.12
C SER A 106 -0.96 0.92 -13.46
N SER A 107 0.14 0.63 -14.15
CA SER A 107 0.45 1.22 -15.46
C SER A 107 1.34 0.33 -16.31
N ALA A 108 1.37 0.61 -17.63
CA ALA A 108 2.32 -0.02 -18.55
C ALA A 108 3.79 0.26 -18.18
N PHE A 109 4.06 1.46 -17.65
CA PHE A 109 5.42 1.84 -17.22
C PHE A 109 5.93 1.00 -16.07
N ASP A 110 5.06 0.62 -15.13
CA ASP A 110 5.43 -0.28 -14.03
C ASP A 110 5.83 -1.66 -14.58
N LEU A 111 5.14 -2.17 -15.59
CA LEU A 111 5.51 -3.42 -16.24
C LEU A 111 6.84 -3.33 -16.98
N ASP A 112 7.15 -2.20 -17.60
CA ASP A 112 8.46 -1.97 -18.22
C ASP A 112 9.58 -1.97 -17.15
N LEU A 113 9.33 -1.39 -15.98
CA LEU A 113 10.27 -1.46 -14.86
C LEU A 113 10.47 -2.91 -14.38
N ILE A 114 9.39 -3.69 -14.24
CA ILE A 114 9.47 -5.09 -13.83
C ILE A 114 10.25 -5.91 -14.86
N GLN A 115 10.06 -5.70 -16.15
CA GLN A 115 10.85 -6.38 -17.19
C GLN A 115 12.35 -6.06 -17.05
N ARG A 116 12.72 -4.80 -16.80
CA ARG A 116 14.12 -4.41 -16.58
C ARG A 116 14.72 -5.06 -15.35
N LEU A 117 13.94 -5.17 -14.27
CA LEU A 117 14.36 -5.84 -13.04
C LEU A 117 14.48 -7.35 -13.25
N ALA A 118 13.55 -7.96 -13.98
CA ALA A 118 13.60 -9.38 -14.34
C ALA A 118 14.81 -9.72 -15.23
N ALA A 119 15.15 -8.85 -16.19
CA ALA A 119 16.35 -8.99 -17.02
C ALA A 119 17.66 -8.95 -16.21
N ARG A 120 17.61 -8.37 -15.00
CA ARG A 120 18.74 -8.35 -14.03
C ARG A 120 18.63 -9.49 -12.99
N ASN A 121 17.70 -10.44 -13.15
CA ASN A 121 17.41 -11.53 -12.22
C ASN A 121 17.03 -11.06 -10.80
N LEU A 122 16.42 -9.89 -10.68
CA LEU A 122 15.96 -9.35 -9.40
C LEU A 122 14.51 -9.70 -9.07
N VAL A 123 13.71 -10.07 -10.09
CA VAL A 123 12.32 -10.54 -9.90
C VAL A 123 12.32 -12.06 -9.97
N ASN A 124 11.81 -12.71 -8.94
CA ASN A 124 11.62 -14.15 -8.96
C ASN A 124 10.49 -14.51 -9.96
N PRO A 125 10.71 -15.41 -10.92
CA PRO A 125 9.70 -15.81 -11.90
C PRO A 125 8.41 -16.40 -11.28
N ASP A 126 8.51 -16.93 -10.07
CA ASP A 126 7.36 -17.51 -9.36
C ASP A 126 6.50 -16.45 -8.65
N ASN A 127 6.98 -15.22 -8.54
CA ASN A 127 6.24 -14.15 -7.89
C ASN A 127 5.03 -13.73 -8.71
N TYR A 128 3.94 -13.45 -8.01
CA TYR A 128 2.76 -12.85 -8.61
C TYR A 128 3.00 -11.38 -8.93
N ILE A 129 2.54 -10.96 -10.11
CA ILE A 129 2.48 -9.57 -10.53
C ILE A 129 1.01 -9.23 -10.75
N ILE A 130 0.45 -8.40 -9.86
CA ILE A 130 -0.96 -8.04 -9.87
C ILE A 130 -1.11 -6.74 -10.66
N CYS A 131 -1.94 -6.73 -11.69
CA CYS A 131 -2.18 -5.56 -12.53
C CYS A 131 -3.56 -4.96 -12.23
N ASN A 132 -3.55 -3.85 -11.51
CA ASN A 132 -4.75 -3.18 -11.02
C ASN A 132 -5.14 -1.93 -11.81
N GLY A 133 -6.28 -1.35 -11.42
CA GLY A 133 -6.83 -0.10 -11.92
C GLY A 133 -7.45 -0.22 -13.30
N PHE A 134 -7.99 0.89 -13.79
CA PHE A 134 -8.44 0.99 -15.16
C PHE A 134 -7.24 0.86 -16.12
N LYS A 135 -7.39 0.02 -17.14
CA LYS A 135 -6.28 -0.31 -18.06
C LYS A 135 -6.51 0.32 -19.44
N PRO A 136 -5.82 1.44 -19.73
CA PRO A 136 -5.78 1.97 -21.08
C PRO A 136 -5.14 0.97 -22.03
N GLU A 137 -5.29 1.21 -23.34
CA GLU A 137 -4.92 0.27 -24.41
C GLU A 137 -3.45 -0.18 -24.35
N ASN A 138 -2.53 0.74 -24.05
CA ASN A 138 -1.11 0.43 -23.91
C ASN A 138 -0.83 -0.53 -22.73
N TYR A 139 -1.57 -0.40 -21.65
CA TYR A 139 -1.41 -1.27 -20.49
C TYR A 139 -1.99 -2.66 -20.75
N LYS A 140 -3.20 -2.77 -21.33
CA LYS A 140 -3.78 -4.05 -21.75
C LYS A 140 -2.87 -4.79 -22.72
N ARG A 141 -2.36 -4.10 -23.75
CA ARG A 141 -1.42 -4.67 -24.70
C ARG A 141 -0.15 -5.19 -24.03
N LYS A 142 0.42 -4.43 -23.10
CA LYS A 142 1.62 -4.85 -22.38
C LYS A 142 1.38 -6.08 -21.49
N ILE A 143 0.24 -6.15 -20.81
CA ILE A 143 -0.19 -7.32 -20.06
C ILE A 143 -0.27 -8.55 -20.96
N VAL A 144 -0.93 -8.44 -22.12
CA VAL A 144 -1.05 -9.54 -23.09
C VAL A 144 0.31 -10.00 -23.61
N GLU A 145 1.20 -9.05 -23.97
CA GLU A 145 2.57 -9.35 -24.40
C GLU A 145 3.30 -10.19 -23.35
N LEU A 146 3.30 -9.75 -22.09
CA LEU A 146 4.03 -10.39 -21.02
C LEU A 146 3.47 -11.78 -20.68
N ILE A 147 2.16 -11.93 -20.60
CA ILE A 147 1.49 -13.22 -20.35
C ILE A 147 1.81 -14.18 -21.47
N ASN A 148 1.66 -13.78 -22.73
CA ASN A 148 1.89 -14.67 -23.87
C ASN A 148 3.36 -15.09 -24.00
N THR A 149 4.30 -14.35 -23.44
CA THR A 149 5.74 -14.62 -23.59
C THR A 149 6.39 -15.29 -22.39
N SER A 150 6.30 -14.72 -21.18
CA SER A 150 7.23 -15.10 -20.10
C SER A 150 6.71 -15.00 -18.66
N PHE A 151 5.56 -14.36 -18.41
CA PHE A 151 5.08 -14.13 -17.04
C PHE A 151 3.80 -14.92 -16.74
N ASP A 152 3.94 -16.18 -16.30
CA ASP A 152 2.81 -17.08 -16.01
C ASP A 152 2.03 -16.70 -14.73
N ASN A 153 2.64 -15.91 -13.85
CA ASN A 153 2.05 -15.45 -12.61
C ASN A 153 1.63 -13.95 -12.64
N LEU A 154 1.54 -13.37 -13.83
CA LEU A 154 0.95 -12.05 -14.00
C LEU A 154 -0.58 -12.18 -14.00
N ILE A 155 -1.25 -11.43 -13.11
CA ILE A 155 -2.69 -11.49 -12.89
C ILE A 155 -3.32 -10.13 -13.21
N PRO A 156 -3.95 -9.94 -14.37
CA PRO A 156 -4.78 -8.78 -14.60
C PRO A 156 -6.04 -8.88 -13.72
N VAL A 157 -6.24 -7.89 -12.86
CA VAL A 157 -7.45 -7.74 -12.06
C VAL A 157 -8.43 -6.89 -12.86
N CYS A 158 -9.40 -7.55 -13.46
CA CYS A 158 -10.36 -6.90 -14.35
C CYS A 158 -11.32 -5.99 -13.58
N ASP A 159 -11.43 -4.77 -14.06
CA ASP A 159 -12.23 -3.70 -13.50
C ASP A 159 -13.61 -3.59 -14.17
N ASN A 160 -13.72 -4.08 -15.40
CA ASN A 160 -14.92 -4.01 -16.24
C ASN A 160 -14.98 -5.14 -17.27
N VAL A 161 -16.12 -5.23 -17.97
CA VAL A 161 -16.41 -6.27 -18.96
C VAL A 161 -15.56 -6.12 -20.23
N GLU A 162 -15.25 -4.89 -20.63
CA GLU A 162 -14.45 -4.59 -21.82
C GLU A 162 -13.04 -5.15 -21.70
N GLU A 163 -12.48 -5.14 -20.50
CA GLU A 163 -11.18 -5.78 -20.25
C GLU A 163 -11.24 -7.29 -20.49
N LEU A 164 -12.26 -7.96 -19.97
CA LEU A 164 -12.45 -9.41 -20.21
C LEU A 164 -12.59 -9.73 -21.68
N ASN A 165 -13.40 -8.95 -22.42
CA ASN A 165 -13.56 -9.14 -23.86
C ASN A 165 -12.24 -8.91 -24.60
N TYR A 166 -11.45 -7.93 -24.20
CA TYR A 166 -10.14 -7.66 -24.77
C TYR A 166 -9.20 -8.86 -24.56
N TYR A 167 -9.11 -9.37 -23.35
CA TYR A 167 -8.24 -10.49 -23.02
C TYR A 167 -8.68 -11.81 -23.68
N ALA A 168 -9.98 -12.07 -23.77
CA ALA A 168 -10.52 -13.24 -24.48
C ALA A 168 -10.10 -13.30 -25.97
N ASN A 169 -9.93 -12.13 -26.58
CA ASN A 169 -9.54 -12.00 -27.98
C ASN A 169 -8.02 -11.98 -28.22
N ASN A 170 -7.21 -11.75 -27.19
CA ASN A 170 -5.78 -11.47 -27.36
C ASN A 170 -4.86 -12.44 -26.59
N PHE A 171 -5.35 -13.20 -25.61
CA PHE A 171 -4.56 -14.24 -25.00
C PHE A 171 -4.41 -15.46 -25.92
N THR A 172 -3.20 -16.01 -25.94
CA THR A 172 -2.88 -17.21 -26.77
C THR A 172 -2.72 -18.48 -25.92
N LYS A 173 -2.75 -18.34 -24.61
CA LYS A 173 -2.69 -19.45 -23.65
C LYS A 173 -3.60 -19.18 -22.45
N LYS A 174 -3.90 -20.21 -21.67
CA LYS A 174 -4.65 -20.08 -20.43
C LYS A 174 -3.88 -19.22 -19.43
N CYS A 175 -4.55 -18.24 -18.83
CA CYS A 175 -3.96 -17.30 -17.88
C CYS A 175 -4.83 -17.07 -16.65
N LYS A 176 -4.17 -16.74 -15.57
CA LYS A 176 -4.80 -16.34 -14.32
C LYS A 176 -5.36 -14.92 -14.46
N ILE A 177 -6.60 -14.73 -14.01
CA ILE A 177 -7.24 -13.42 -13.93
C ILE A 177 -7.79 -13.18 -12.55
N GLY A 178 -7.98 -11.90 -12.19
CA GLY A 178 -8.74 -11.47 -11.02
C GLY A 178 -9.98 -10.67 -11.43
N LEU A 179 -10.93 -10.54 -10.51
CA LEU A 179 -12.05 -9.62 -10.63
C LEU A 179 -12.01 -8.63 -9.46
N ARG A 180 -12.14 -7.34 -9.75
CA ARG A 180 -12.30 -6.31 -8.72
C ARG A 180 -13.78 -6.11 -8.42
N VAL A 181 -14.12 -6.18 -7.13
CA VAL A 181 -15.46 -5.88 -6.62
C VAL A 181 -15.51 -4.41 -6.19
N ALA A 182 -16.51 -3.69 -6.62
CA ALA A 182 -16.76 -2.33 -6.17
C ALA A 182 -17.23 -2.30 -4.71
N THR A 183 -16.72 -1.36 -3.92
CA THR A 183 -17.33 -1.01 -2.63
C THR A 183 -18.63 -0.24 -2.88
N GLU A 184 -19.64 -0.46 -2.04
CA GLU A 184 -20.98 0.06 -2.31
C GLU A 184 -21.23 1.43 -1.68
N GLU A 185 -20.53 1.75 -0.59
CA GLU A 185 -20.70 3.00 0.15
C GLU A 185 -19.33 3.56 0.59
N GLU A 186 -19.10 4.84 0.35
CA GLU A 186 -17.93 5.57 0.83
C GLU A 186 -18.39 6.78 1.66
N PRO A 187 -18.34 6.71 3.00
CA PRO A 187 -18.98 7.71 3.88
C PRO A 187 -18.44 9.13 3.75
N ASN A 188 -17.24 9.30 3.18
CA ASN A 188 -16.54 10.60 3.11
C ASN A 188 -16.53 11.22 1.72
N PHE A 189 -17.24 10.64 0.74
CA PHE A 189 -17.29 11.15 -0.62
C PHE A 189 -18.73 11.55 -0.98
N GLU A 190 -18.87 12.55 -1.86
CA GLU A 190 -20.16 12.93 -2.43
C GLU A 190 -20.78 11.82 -3.28
N PHE A 191 -19.96 10.88 -3.76
CA PHE A 191 -20.38 9.73 -4.55
C PHE A 191 -20.28 8.46 -3.70
N TYR A 192 -21.40 7.80 -3.51
CA TYR A 192 -21.56 6.63 -2.62
C TYR A 192 -21.04 5.30 -3.19
N THR A 193 -20.41 5.29 -4.35
CA THR A 193 -19.93 4.06 -4.98
C THR A 193 -18.48 4.20 -5.43
N SER A 194 -17.74 3.10 -5.31
CA SER A 194 -16.37 3.03 -5.86
C SER A 194 -16.39 3.32 -7.37
N ARG A 195 -15.45 4.14 -7.82
CA ARG A 195 -15.25 4.42 -9.25
C ARG A 195 -14.72 3.22 -10.04
N LEU A 196 -14.19 2.21 -9.35
CA LEU A 196 -13.54 1.05 -9.91
C LEU A 196 -14.19 -0.23 -9.39
N GLY A 197 -14.23 -1.23 -10.25
CA GLY A 197 -14.73 -2.57 -9.92
C GLY A 197 -16.15 -2.84 -10.42
N ILE A 198 -16.49 -4.10 -10.34
CA ILE A 198 -17.77 -4.66 -10.78
C ILE A 198 -18.73 -4.68 -9.59
N ARG A 199 -19.96 -4.32 -9.78
CA ARG A 199 -20.98 -4.34 -8.71
C ARG A 199 -21.13 -5.75 -8.13
N ASN A 200 -21.30 -5.86 -6.82
CA ASN A 200 -21.47 -7.13 -6.12
C ASN A 200 -22.51 -8.06 -6.78
N SER A 201 -23.63 -7.50 -7.21
CA SER A 201 -24.71 -8.25 -7.86
C SER A 201 -24.37 -8.76 -9.27
N GLU A 202 -23.40 -8.16 -9.93
CA GLU A 202 -23.01 -8.46 -11.32
C GLU A 202 -21.88 -9.47 -11.42
N VAL A 203 -21.12 -9.72 -10.33
CA VAL A 203 -19.92 -10.59 -10.35
C VAL A 203 -20.28 -12.03 -10.76
N ILE A 204 -21.31 -12.62 -10.18
CA ILE A 204 -21.72 -13.99 -10.51
C ILE A 204 -22.31 -14.13 -11.91
N PRO A 205 -23.23 -13.26 -12.36
CA PRO A 205 -23.66 -13.22 -13.75
C PRO A 205 -22.51 -13.10 -14.74
N LEU A 206 -21.58 -12.17 -14.51
CA LEU A 206 -20.40 -11.96 -15.33
C LEU A 206 -19.50 -13.21 -15.40
N TYR A 207 -19.25 -13.85 -14.25
CA TYR A 207 -18.49 -15.10 -14.22
C TYR A 207 -19.12 -16.17 -15.13
N LYS A 208 -20.43 -16.39 -15.00
CA LYS A 208 -21.16 -17.38 -15.79
C LYS A 208 -21.16 -17.07 -17.29
N GLU A 209 -21.31 -15.78 -17.64
CA GLU A 209 -21.42 -15.38 -19.04
C GLU A 209 -20.08 -15.31 -19.77
N LYS A 210 -19.01 -14.84 -19.09
CA LYS A 210 -17.74 -14.50 -19.76
C LYS A 210 -16.55 -15.36 -19.36
N ILE A 211 -16.59 -16.02 -18.21
CA ILE A 211 -15.40 -16.67 -17.64
C ILE A 211 -15.54 -18.17 -17.55
N ALA A 212 -16.67 -18.67 -17.06
CA ALA A 212 -16.85 -20.08 -16.71
C ALA A 212 -16.48 -21.06 -17.83
N ASP A 213 -16.92 -20.80 -19.04
CA ASP A 213 -16.72 -21.65 -20.21
C ASP A 213 -15.57 -21.17 -21.12
N ASN A 214 -14.84 -20.13 -20.71
CA ASN A 214 -13.72 -19.62 -21.50
C ASN A 214 -12.43 -20.38 -21.19
N PRO A 215 -11.88 -21.15 -22.15
CA PRO A 215 -10.70 -21.99 -21.90
C PRO A 215 -9.41 -21.18 -21.63
N LEU A 216 -9.41 -19.89 -21.97
CA LEU A 216 -8.27 -19.00 -21.78
C LEU A 216 -8.23 -18.38 -20.39
N PHE A 217 -9.31 -18.51 -19.59
CA PHE A 217 -9.37 -17.88 -18.29
C PHE A 217 -9.30 -18.89 -17.13
N GLU A 218 -8.47 -18.57 -16.17
CA GLU A 218 -8.45 -19.17 -14.84
C GLU A 218 -8.72 -18.08 -13.81
N LEU A 219 -9.97 -17.97 -13.33
CA LEU A 219 -10.27 -17.01 -12.28
C LEU A 219 -9.59 -17.45 -10.99
N LYS A 220 -8.54 -16.73 -10.61
CA LYS A 220 -7.68 -17.01 -9.46
C LYS A 220 -8.05 -16.18 -8.24
N MET A 221 -8.44 -14.92 -8.43
CA MET A 221 -8.49 -13.92 -7.38
C MET A 221 -9.76 -13.08 -7.42
N LEU A 222 -10.35 -12.83 -6.24
CA LEU A 222 -11.29 -11.75 -6.02
C LEU A 222 -10.57 -10.61 -5.29
N HIS A 223 -10.67 -9.40 -5.80
CA HIS A 223 -10.03 -8.21 -5.24
C HIS A 223 -11.08 -7.21 -4.78
N PHE A 224 -10.89 -6.62 -3.59
CA PHE A 224 -11.62 -5.43 -3.18
C PHE A 224 -10.67 -4.42 -2.51
N PHE A 225 -11.08 -3.17 -2.49
CA PHE A 225 -10.28 -2.11 -1.90
C PHE A 225 -11.20 -1.05 -1.28
N VAL A 226 -10.84 -0.60 -0.09
CA VAL A 226 -11.55 0.46 0.64
C VAL A 226 -10.68 1.72 0.65
N ASP A 227 -11.13 2.79 0.02
CA ASP A 227 -10.34 4.03 -0.17
C ASP A 227 -9.93 4.68 1.16
N THR A 228 -10.76 4.56 2.20
CA THR A 228 -10.42 5.06 3.55
C THR A 228 -9.37 4.22 4.27
N GLY A 229 -8.95 3.11 3.67
CA GLY A 229 -7.91 2.22 4.18
C GLY A 229 -8.41 1.19 5.19
N ILE A 230 -7.45 0.40 5.67
CA ILE A 230 -7.68 -0.68 6.65
C ILE A 230 -7.73 -0.05 8.04
N LYS A 231 -8.94 0.19 8.53
CA LYS A 231 -9.23 0.82 9.83
C LYS A 231 -10.30 0.03 10.57
N ASP A 232 -10.27 0.09 11.89
CA ASP A 232 -11.31 -0.51 12.72
C ASP A 232 -12.59 0.37 12.70
N THR A 233 -13.34 0.26 11.62
CA THR A 233 -14.58 1.01 11.39
C THR A 233 -15.68 0.07 10.94
N LEU A 234 -16.95 0.40 11.28
CA LEU A 234 -18.11 -0.34 10.80
C LEU A 234 -18.15 -0.42 9.26
N TYR A 235 -17.66 0.62 8.60
CA TYR A 235 -17.57 0.66 7.14
C TYR A 235 -16.59 -0.39 6.60
N TYR A 236 -15.33 -0.42 7.09
CA TYR A 236 -14.36 -1.41 6.65
C TYR A 236 -14.84 -2.85 6.85
N TRP A 237 -15.36 -3.15 8.04
CA TRP A 237 -15.87 -4.48 8.35
C TRP A 237 -17.13 -4.85 7.54
N GLY A 238 -17.97 -3.87 7.25
CA GLY A 238 -19.14 -4.04 6.38
C GLY A 238 -18.73 -4.41 4.96
N GLU A 239 -17.80 -3.67 4.38
CA GLU A 239 -17.31 -3.93 3.00
C GLU A 239 -16.54 -5.25 2.91
N LEU A 240 -15.69 -5.57 3.89
CA LEU A 240 -15.02 -6.87 3.96
C LEU A 240 -16.04 -8.01 3.98
N LYS A 241 -17.08 -7.90 4.79
CA LYS A 241 -18.15 -8.92 4.88
C LYS A 241 -18.89 -9.08 3.56
N LYS A 242 -19.21 -8.00 2.86
CA LYS A 242 -19.84 -8.04 1.52
C LYS A 242 -18.94 -8.75 0.51
N ALA A 243 -17.66 -8.38 0.46
CA ALA A 243 -16.68 -9.01 -0.43
C ALA A 243 -16.51 -10.51 -0.13
N LEU A 244 -16.47 -10.90 1.14
CA LEU A 244 -16.41 -12.32 1.55
C LEU A 244 -17.67 -13.10 1.15
N LYS A 245 -18.85 -12.50 1.23
CA LYS A 245 -20.09 -13.13 0.76
C LYS A 245 -20.02 -13.40 -0.75
N VAL A 246 -19.54 -12.44 -1.54
CA VAL A 246 -19.32 -12.61 -2.98
C VAL A 246 -18.29 -13.70 -3.25
N TYR A 247 -17.15 -13.67 -2.53
CA TYR A 247 -16.12 -14.69 -2.64
C TYR A 247 -16.66 -16.10 -2.42
N CYS A 248 -17.35 -16.33 -1.29
CA CYS A 248 -17.88 -17.64 -0.94
C CYS A 248 -18.90 -18.14 -1.97
N SER A 249 -19.80 -17.27 -2.43
CA SER A 249 -20.79 -17.61 -3.45
C SER A 249 -20.12 -17.96 -4.79
N LEU A 250 -19.09 -17.21 -5.18
CA LEU A 250 -18.36 -17.45 -6.41
C LEU A 250 -17.46 -18.69 -6.32
N ARG A 251 -16.84 -18.95 -5.16
CA ARG A 251 -16.00 -20.12 -4.91
C ARG A 251 -16.75 -21.45 -5.10
N LYS A 252 -18.05 -21.50 -4.72
CA LYS A 252 -18.91 -22.66 -4.93
C LYS A 252 -19.12 -23.01 -6.41
N LEU A 253 -18.98 -22.01 -7.29
CA LEU A 253 -19.13 -22.15 -8.74
C LEU A 253 -17.80 -22.29 -9.46
N CYS A 254 -16.75 -21.72 -8.91
CA CYS A 254 -15.43 -21.58 -9.53
C CYS A 254 -14.34 -22.25 -8.67
N PRO A 255 -13.98 -23.50 -8.96
CA PRO A 255 -12.94 -24.24 -8.21
C PRO A 255 -11.55 -23.63 -8.28
N THR A 256 -11.25 -22.83 -9.30
CA THR A 256 -9.95 -22.17 -9.47
C THR A 256 -9.79 -20.88 -8.63
N LEU A 257 -10.92 -20.29 -8.16
CA LEU A 257 -10.91 -19.12 -7.30
C LEU A 257 -10.43 -19.49 -5.90
N ASN A 258 -9.17 -19.24 -5.61
CA ASN A 258 -8.55 -19.62 -4.33
C ASN A 258 -7.75 -18.48 -3.68
N ALA A 259 -7.95 -17.25 -4.11
CA ALA A 259 -7.32 -16.07 -3.50
C ALA A 259 -8.31 -14.93 -3.28
N ILE A 260 -8.14 -14.23 -2.16
CA ILE A 260 -8.77 -12.95 -1.89
C ILE A 260 -7.69 -11.90 -1.70
N ASN A 261 -7.81 -10.79 -2.43
CA ASN A 261 -6.94 -9.65 -2.29
C ASN A 261 -7.72 -8.54 -1.58
N ILE A 262 -7.27 -8.19 -0.39
CA ILE A 262 -7.93 -7.19 0.47
C ILE A 262 -7.40 -5.77 0.25
N GLY A 263 -6.61 -5.57 -0.80
CA GLY A 263 -6.03 -4.27 -1.12
C GLY A 263 -4.99 -3.78 -0.12
N GLY A 264 -4.84 -2.48 -0.08
CA GLY A 264 -3.90 -1.78 0.81
C GLY A 264 -4.59 -0.85 1.78
N GLY A 265 -3.82 0.16 2.23
CA GLY A 265 -4.34 1.20 3.11
C GLY A 265 -4.09 0.94 4.60
N LEU A 266 -3.16 0.05 4.94
CA LEU A 266 -2.71 -0.10 6.33
C LEU A 266 -2.08 1.23 6.79
N PRO A 267 -2.53 1.81 7.93
CA PRO A 267 -2.05 3.10 8.40
C PRO A 267 -0.56 3.14 8.68
N ILE A 268 0.03 4.32 8.56
CA ILE A 268 1.42 4.61 8.94
C ILE A 268 1.44 5.74 9.96
N ARG A 269 2.55 5.88 10.65
CA ARG A 269 2.76 6.99 11.56
C ARG A 269 2.90 8.31 10.78
N ASN A 270 1.92 9.17 10.95
CA ASN A 270 1.86 10.51 10.35
C ASN A 270 1.82 11.64 11.39
N SER A 271 1.92 11.28 12.66
CA SER A 271 2.04 12.20 13.80
C SER A 271 2.83 11.52 14.93
N LEU A 272 3.36 12.30 15.85
CA LEU A 272 4.10 11.79 17.02
C LEU A 272 3.19 11.00 17.99
N GLY A 273 1.90 11.34 18.02
CA GLY A 273 0.89 10.64 18.84
C GLY A 273 0.13 9.54 18.09
N PHE A 274 0.67 9.05 16.96
CA PHE A 274 0.00 8.00 16.20
C PHE A 274 0.04 6.67 16.93
N GLU A 275 -1.14 6.08 17.10
CA GLU A 275 -1.33 4.74 17.65
C GLU A 275 -2.24 3.91 16.74
N PHE A 276 -1.86 2.68 16.46
CA PHE A 276 -2.67 1.74 15.71
C PHE A 276 -2.35 0.30 16.11
N ASP A 277 -3.35 -0.47 16.50
CA ASP A 277 -3.17 -1.88 16.87
C ASP A 277 -3.19 -2.79 15.62
N TYR A 278 -2.04 -2.86 14.96
CA TYR A 278 -1.83 -3.74 13.81
C TYR A 278 -2.11 -5.21 14.11
N LYS A 279 -1.77 -5.66 15.34
CA LYS A 279 -1.94 -7.05 15.73
C LYS A 279 -3.41 -7.42 15.84
N TYR A 280 -4.19 -6.56 16.49
CA TYR A 280 -5.65 -6.71 16.56
C TYR A 280 -6.28 -6.73 15.18
N MET A 281 -6.01 -5.71 14.38
CA MET A 281 -6.62 -5.53 13.08
C MET A 281 -6.34 -6.71 12.14
N ILE A 282 -5.10 -7.16 12.04
CA ILE A 282 -4.71 -8.29 11.20
C ILE A 282 -5.34 -9.60 11.70
N ARG A 283 -5.39 -9.81 12.99
CA ARG A 283 -6.07 -10.98 13.59
C ARG A 283 -7.56 -10.99 13.21
N GLU A 284 -8.24 -9.86 13.36
CA GLU A 284 -9.67 -9.78 13.04
C GLU A 284 -9.94 -9.96 11.55
N ILE A 285 -9.07 -9.48 10.65
CA ILE A 285 -9.16 -9.76 9.22
C ILE A 285 -9.11 -11.28 8.96
N VAL A 286 -8.09 -11.97 9.49
CA VAL A 286 -7.93 -13.43 9.31
C VAL A 286 -9.14 -14.18 9.88
N ASN A 287 -9.60 -13.81 11.08
CA ASN A 287 -10.76 -14.43 11.72
C ASN A 287 -12.06 -14.23 10.92
N ASN A 288 -12.28 -13.05 10.33
CA ASN A 288 -13.46 -12.77 9.52
C ASN A 288 -13.45 -13.62 8.23
N VAL A 289 -12.29 -13.73 7.55
CA VAL A 289 -12.15 -14.58 6.36
C VAL A 289 -12.44 -16.04 6.72
N GLN A 290 -11.82 -16.54 7.80
CA GLN A 290 -12.02 -17.91 8.27
C GLN A 290 -13.49 -18.20 8.60
N SER A 291 -14.12 -17.32 9.38
CA SER A 291 -15.50 -17.48 9.83
C SER A 291 -16.49 -17.47 8.65
N ALA A 292 -16.27 -16.59 7.67
CA ALA A 292 -17.09 -16.53 6.47
C ALA A 292 -16.98 -17.83 5.65
N CYS A 293 -15.75 -18.31 5.43
CA CYS A 293 -15.53 -19.55 4.70
C CYS A 293 -16.11 -20.78 5.42
N ALA A 294 -15.93 -20.85 6.74
CA ALA A 294 -16.48 -21.94 7.55
C ALA A 294 -18.01 -21.96 7.52
N SER A 295 -18.67 -20.80 7.66
CA SER A 295 -20.12 -20.69 7.63
C SER A 295 -20.73 -21.09 6.28
N GLU A 296 -20.02 -20.82 5.18
CA GLU A 296 -20.44 -21.12 3.82
C GLU A 296 -19.90 -22.47 3.31
N GLN A 297 -19.13 -23.19 4.13
CA GLN A 297 -18.54 -24.50 3.80
C GLN A 297 -17.67 -24.46 2.52
N VAL A 298 -16.86 -23.42 2.38
CA VAL A 298 -15.88 -23.28 1.30
C VAL A 298 -14.45 -23.29 1.85
N GLU A 299 -13.50 -23.66 0.99
CA GLU A 299 -12.07 -23.62 1.35
C GLU A 299 -11.61 -22.19 1.60
N MET A 300 -10.70 -22.03 2.56
CA MET A 300 -10.11 -20.73 2.90
C MET A 300 -9.19 -20.29 1.76
N PRO A 301 -9.31 -19.03 1.29
CA PRO A 301 -8.44 -18.49 0.24
C PRO A 301 -7.03 -18.19 0.73
N ASP A 302 -6.11 -18.08 -0.21
CA ASP A 302 -4.89 -17.32 0.01
C ASP A 302 -5.24 -15.84 0.20
N ILE A 303 -4.63 -15.16 1.17
CA ILE A 303 -4.84 -13.74 1.45
C ILE A 303 -3.71 -12.93 0.82
N PHE A 304 -4.06 -11.98 -0.04
CA PHE A 304 -3.15 -11.00 -0.62
C PHE A 304 -3.41 -9.62 -0.02
N THR A 305 -2.33 -8.87 0.19
CA THR A 305 -2.38 -7.44 0.55
C THR A 305 -1.54 -6.63 -0.42
N GLU A 306 -1.86 -5.33 -0.55
CA GLU A 306 -1.20 -4.40 -1.48
C GLU A 306 -0.67 -3.19 -0.71
N PHE A 307 0.46 -3.38 -0.04
CA PHE A 307 1.01 -2.37 0.84
C PHE A 307 2.05 -1.49 0.15
N GLY A 308 1.63 -0.31 -0.28
CA GLY A 308 2.50 0.71 -0.84
C GLY A 308 2.97 1.70 0.22
N LYS A 309 2.10 2.61 0.64
CA LYS A 309 2.40 3.65 1.64
C LYS A 309 2.94 3.04 2.95
N TYR A 310 2.35 1.95 3.42
CA TYR A 310 2.84 1.24 4.61
C TYR A 310 4.30 0.80 4.47
N THR A 311 4.71 0.36 3.28
CA THR A 311 6.07 -0.12 3.02
C THR A 311 7.09 1.01 3.06
N VAL A 312 6.81 2.14 2.40
CA VAL A 312 7.82 3.18 2.15
C VAL A 312 7.59 4.49 2.91
N GLY A 313 6.40 4.71 3.48
CA GLY A 313 6.03 6.01 4.01
C GLY A 313 6.87 6.49 5.20
N GLU A 314 7.38 5.57 6.02
CA GLU A 314 8.24 5.90 7.15
C GLU A 314 9.75 5.82 6.82
N SER A 315 10.11 5.46 5.58
CA SER A 315 11.51 5.33 5.15
C SER A 315 12.11 6.62 4.63
N GLY A 316 11.30 7.61 4.27
CA GLY A 316 11.75 8.83 3.61
C GLY A 316 11.50 10.09 4.42
N ALA A 317 12.35 11.09 4.23
CA ALA A 317 12.15 12.44 4.76
C ALA A 317 12.57 13.50 3.73
N ASN A 318 11.88 14.65 3.76
CA ASN A 318 12.31 15.86 3.07
C ASN A 318 13.03 16.76 4.07
N VAL A 319 14.23 17.20 3.73
CA VAL A 319 15.05 18.12 4.52
C VAL A 319 15.10 19.46 3.80
N PHE A 320 14.82 20.54 4.51
CA PHE A 320 14.82 21.89 3.96
C PHE A 320 15.23 22.91 5.03
N GLU A 321 15.67 24.07 4.59
CA GLU A 321 16.07 25.20 5.43
C GLU A 321 14.99 26.27 5.50
N THR A 322 14.82 26.87 6.68
CA THR A 322 14.04 28.09 6.85
C THR A 322 14.91 29.29 6.50
N LEU A 323 14.67 29.93 5.37
CA LEU A 323 15.42 31.08 4.87
C LEU A 323 15.07 32.35 5.57
N ALA A 324 13.80 32.55 5.93
CA ALA A 324 13.29 33.74 6.59
C ALA A 324 11.98 33.43 7.32
N GLN A 325 11.62 34.33 8.20
CA GLN A 325 10.31 34.34 8.85
C GLN A 325 9.68 35.76 8.79
N LYS A 326 8.37 35.78 8.68
CA LYS A 326 7.58 37.02 8.60
C LYS A 326 6.33 36.89 9.46
N GLN A 327 6.11 37.89 10.32
CA GLN A 327 4.84 38.07 11.02
C GLN A 327 3.88 38.82 10.08
N GLN A 328 2.81 38.18 9.67
CA GLN A 328 1.84 38.74 8.74
C GLN A 328 0.74 39.53 9.49
N ASN A 329 0.31 39.01 10.63
CA ASN A 329 -0.61 39.58 11.59
C ASN A 329 -0.42 38.93 12.96
N ASP A 330 -1.21 39.29 13.97
CA ASP A 330 -1.03 38.79 15.33
C ASP A 330 -1.19 37.25 15.46
N ALA A 331 -1.88 36.61 14.52
CA ALA A 331 -2.17 35.20 14.56
C ALA A 331 -1.30 34.36 13.58
N GLU A 332 -0.69 35.00 12.55
CA GLU A 332 -0.04 34.28 11.46
C GLU A 332 1.44 34.64 11.34
N LYS A 333 2.28 33.60 11.48
CA LYS A 333 3.72 33.67 11.26
C LYS A 333 4.08 32.76 10.08
N TRP A 334 4.71 33.34 9.08
CA TRP A 334 5.13 32.63 7.86
C TRP A 334 6.62 32.30 7.93
N TYR A 335 6.94 31.10 7.48
CA TYR A 335 8.32 30.62 7.30
C TYR A 335 8.57 30.40 5.83
N MET A 336 9.52 31.12 5.26
CA MET A 336 10.00 30.91 3.91
C MET A 336 11.03 29.80 3.94
N ILE A 337 10.85 28.80 3.07
CA ILE A 337 11.71 27.64 2.99
C ILE A 337 12.36 27.53 1.61
N ASP A 338 13.49 26.87 1.51
CA ASP A 338 14.18 26.58 0.24
C ASP A 338 13.56 25.40 -0.52
N ASN A 339 12.38 24.97 -0.14
CA ASN A 339 11.62 23.89 -0.73
C ASN A 339 10.17 24.32 -1.03
N SER A 340 9.45 23.52 -1.79
CA SER A 340 8.02 23.75 -2.03
C SER A 340 7.21 22.52 -1.60
N LEU A 341 6.36 22.69 -0.59
CA LEU A 341 5.44 21.64 -0.16
C LEU A 341 4.48 21.23 -1.27
N MET A 342 4.16 22.14 -2.20
CA MET A 342 3.30 21.84 -3.37
C MET A 342 3.91 20.78 -4.31
N THR A 343 5.24 20.74 -4.43
CA THR A 343 5.93 19.81 -5.33
C THR A 343 6.50 18.60 -4.62
N THR A 344 6.86 18.73 -3.34
CA THR A 344 7.52 17.66 -2.58
C THR A 344 6.57 16.86 -1.71
N LEU A 345 5.46 17.46 -1.26
CA LEU A 345 4.40 16.86 -0.45
C LEU A 345 3.01 17.25 -0.98
N PRO A 346 2.69 16.93 -2.24
CA PRO A 346 1.44 17.35 -2.88
C PRO A 346 0.19 16.82 -2.16
N ASP A 347 0.27 15.71 -1.48
CA ASP A 347 -0.84 15.10 -0.74
C ASP A 347 -1.34 15.96 0.42
N THR A 348 -0.51 16.88 0.94
CA THR A 348 -0.95 17.88 1.93
C THR A 348 -2.04 18.79 1.34
N TRP A 349 -1.95 19.12 0.08
CA TRP A 349 -2.91 19.95 -0.65
C TRP A 349 -4.10 19.17 -1.17
N GLY A 350 -3.80 18.05 -1.86
CA GLY A 350 -4.79 17.33 -2.63
C GLY A 350 -5.78 16.57 -1.77
N ILE A 351 -5.33 16.02 -0.66
CA ILE A 351 -6.11 15.12 0.18
C ILE A 351 -5.99 15.42 1.69
N GLY A 352 -5.37 16.55 2.07
CA GLY A 352 -5.20 16.91 3.47
C GLY A 352 -4.31 15.96 4.28
N GLU A 353 -3.38 15.26 3.62
CA GLU A 353 -2.47 14.33 4.31
C GLU A 353 -1.58 15.08 5.30
N ARG A 354 -1.34 14.48 6.45
CA ARG A 354 -0.48 15.01 7.49
C ARG A 354 0.87 14.32 7.47
N PHE A 355 1.91 15.11 7.72
CA PHE A 355 3.28 14.62 7.85
C PHE A 355 3.86 15.09 9.17
N ILE A 356 4.77 14.30 9.76
CA ILE A 356 5.53 14.71 10.93
C ILE A 356 6.50 15.78 10.49
N LEU A 357 6.43 16.95 11.11
CA LEU A 357 7.34 18.09 10.88
C LEU A 357 8.15 18.32 12.16
N LEU A 358 9.47 18.17 12.07
CA LEU A 358 10.37 18.34 13.21
C LEU A 358 11.51 19.31 12.86
N PRO A 359 11.93 20.16 13.79
CA PRO A 359 13.15 20.95 13.61
C PRO A 359 14.37 20.03 13.61
N ILE A 360 15.37 20.34 12.79
CA ILE A 360 16.63 19.59 12.77
C ILE A 360 17.61 20.09 13.84
N ASN A 361 17.54 21.36 14.17
CA ASN A 361 18.45 21.99 15.13
C ASN A 361 17.67 22.70 16.26
N LYS A 362 18.40 23.29 17.20
CA LYS A 362 17.88 24.11 18.32
C LYS A 362 17.04 23.37 19.37
N TRP A 363 17.10 22.06 19.40
CA TRP A 363 16.34 21.25 20.36
C TRP A 363 16.65 21.56 21.83
N LYS A 364 17.90 21.99 22.11
CA LYS A 364 18.36 22.37 23.45
C LYS A 364 18.22 23.85 23.75
N ASN A 365 17.78 24.65 22.80
CA ASN A 365 17.53 26.06 23.00
C ASN A 365 16.25 26.27 23.83
N GLU A 366 16.22 27.36 24.57
CA GLU A 366 14.99 27.80 25.21
C GLU A 366 14.02 28.32 24.17
N TYR A 367 12.73 27.98 24.33
CA TYR A 367 11.68 28.57 23.51
C TYR A 367 11.13 29.84 24.17
N GLN A 368 10.79 30.81 23.37
CA GLN A 368 10.21 32.09 23.78
C GLN A 368 8.69 32.06 23.62
#